data_1983a1683c348eb69f7531c46d387d57
#
_entry.id   1983a1683c348eb69f7531c46d387d57
#
_cell.length_a   1.000
_cell.length_b   1.000
_cell.length_c   1.000
_cell.angle_alpha   90.00
_cell.angle_beta   90.00
_cell.angle_gamma   90.00
#
_symmetry.space_group_name_H-M   'P 1'
#
loop_
_entity.id
_entity.type
_entity.pdbx_description
1 polymer ?
#
loop_
_entity_poly.entity_id
_entity_poly.type
_entity_poly.pdbx_seq_one_letter_code
_entity_poly.pdbx_strand_id
1 'polypeptide(L)'
;MLLSPDSPELSSVRSGGDDTAWVTWKMALMIAMPICVICVVVMVIYHVRKTPERPGNSDDSQEAPDRPILGGVTIRDMLEMTTSGSGSGLPLLVQRSIARQIQLVETIGKGRFGEVWRGRWRGENVAVKIFSSREERSWFREAEIYQTVMLRHDNILGFIAADNKDNGTWTQLWLITDYHEKGSLFDYLNRSTVDTNGMIRMALSIATGLAHLHMEIVGTQGKPAIAHRDLKSKNILVKTNGTCAIGDLGLAVRHDVITDTVDIQLNNRVGTKRYMAPEVLEETINMNHFDSFKRADVYALGLILWEIARRCNVGGIHDEYQLPFYDLVPSDPTIEEMRKVVCTDRQRPSIPNRWQSIEALQVMSKVMKECWYHNAAARLTALRIKKSLANYGAMEDLK
;
A
#
# COMPACT_ATOMS: atom_id res chain seq x y z
N MET A 1 11.96 -7.83 -82.08
CA MET A 1 12.49 -6.72 -82.88
C MET A 1 13.33 -5.91 -81.96
N LEU A 2 14.65 -6.16 -81.87
CA LEU A 2 15.74 -5.32 -82.36
C LEU A 2 15.89 -4.06 -81.49
N LEU A 3 16.94 -3.66 -80.84
CA LEU A 3 18.38 -3.95 -80.84
C LEU A 3 18.99 -3.17 -79.68
N SER A 4 19.96 -3.72 -78.98
CA SER A 4 21.09 -3.03 -78.36
C SER A 4 21.91 -2.30 -79.42
N PRO A 5 22.92 -1.45 -79.16
CA PRO A 5 23.88 -1.43 -78.02
C PRO A 5 24.41 -0.01 -77.64
N ASP A 6 25.25 0.14 -76.71
CA ASP A 6 26.67 0.51 -76.66
C ASP A 6 27.07 1.26 -75.39
N SER A 7 28.08 0.74 -74.75
CA SER A 7 28.93 1.41 -73.77
C SER A 7 29.91 2.40 -74.48
N PRO A 8 30.54 3.36 -73.74
CA PRO A 8 31.95 3.09 -73.42
C PRO A 8 32.39 3.55 -72.01
N GLU A 9 33.43 2.90 -71.60
CA GLU A 9 34.33 3.19 -70.50
C GLU A 9 34.85 4.63 -70.47
N LEU A 10 35.18 5.18 -69.26
CA LEU A 10 36.50 5.77 -68.98
C LEU A 10 36.69 6.16 -67.52
N SER A 11 37.66 5.52 -66.99
CA SER A 11 38.80 6.08 -66.17
C SER A 11 38.59 6.51 -64.74
N SER A 12 39.32 5.77 -63.97
CA SER A 12 39.82 5.94 -62.63
C SER A 12 40.34 7.39 -62.32
N VAL A 13 39.88 7.95 -61.20
CA VAL A 13 40.71 8.88 -60.40
C VAL A 13 40.70 8.39 -58.95
N ARG A 14 41.82 7.86 -58.51
CA ARG A 14 42.16 7.69 -57.08
C ARG A 14 42.28 9.06 -56.45
N SER A 15 41.51 9.33 -55.39
CA SER A 15 41.79 10.38 -54.44
C SER A 15 42.19 9.73 -53.11
N GLY A 16 43.49 9.71 -52.85
CA GLY A 16 44.06 9.36 -51.56
C GLY A 16 43.82 10.54 -50.59
N GLY A 17 42.83 10.43 -49.73
CA GLY A 17 42.48 11.45 -48.75
C GLY A 17 41.88 10.97 -47.45
N ASP A 18 41.37 9.70 -47.41
CA ASP A 18 40.60 9.24 -46.22
C ASP A 18 41.39 8.48 -45.15
N ASP A 19 42.58 7.98 -45.47
CA ASP A 19 43.35 7.17 -44.52
C ASP A 19 44.03 8.00 -43.43
N THR A 20 44.35 9.25 -43.67
CA THR A 20 44.99 10.15 -42.65
C THR A 20 43.99 10.68 -41.62
N ALA A 21 42.74 10.93 -42.01
CA ALA A 21 41.70 11.38 -41.12
C ALA A 21 41.32 10.31 -40.08
N TRP A 22 41.29 9.05 -40.51
CA TRP A 22 40.94 7.90 -39.67
C TRP A 22 42.03 7.59 -38.63
N VAL A 23 43.28 7.73 -39.00
CA VAL A 23 44.43 7.54 -38.10
C VAL A 23 44.51 8.66 -37.09
N THR A 24 44.22 9.90 -37.43
CA THR A 24 44.20 11.04 -36.51
C THR A 24 43.06 10.93 -35.52
N TRP A 25 41.87 10.46 -35.89
CA TRP A 25 40.77 10.22 -34.99
C TRP A 25 41.07 9.09 -33.97
N LYS A 26 41.70 8.00 -34.37
CA LYS A 26 42.14 6.92 -33.44
C LYS A 26 43.20 7.40 -32.47
N MET A 27 44.14 8.20 -32.91
CA MET A 27 45.15 8.79 -32.04
C MET A 27 44.56 9.78 -31.02
N ALA A 28 43.57 10.59 -31.44
CA ALA A 28 42.86 11.50 -30.56
C ALA A 28 42.04 10.73 -29.49
N LEU A 29 41.35 9.62 -29.85
CA LEU A 29 40.62 8.78 -28.92
C LEU A 29 41.55 8.05 -27.94
N MET A 30 42.72 7.61 -28.38
CA MET A 30 43.67 6.91 -27.52
C MET A 30 44.28 7.85 -26.45
N ILE A 31 44.37 9.16 -26.75
CA ILE A 31 44.85 10.17 -25.78
C ILE A 31 43.71 10.69 -24.91
N ALA A 32 42.52 10.90 -25.44
CA ALA A 32 41.36 11.45 -24.71
C ALA A 32 40.81 10.49 -23.66
N MET A 33 40.73 9.18 -23.95
CA MET A 33 40.19 8.16 -23.02
C MET A 33 40.95 8.09 -21.70
N PRO A 34 42.30 7.96 -21.65
CA PRO A 34 43.00 7.92 -20.37
C PRO A 34 42.89 9.23 -19.60
N ILE A 35 42.83 10.39 -20.27
CA ILE A 35 42.62 11.66 -19.59
C ILE A 35 41.25 11.75 -18.93
N CYS A 36 40.18 11.30 -19.60
CA CYS A 36 38.83 11.22 -19.00
C CYS A 36 38.81 10.31 -17.79
N VAL A 37 39.47 9.16 -17.84
CA VAL A 37 39.52 8.21 -16.72
C VAL A 37 40.27 8.85 -15.53
N ILE A 38 41.36 9.53 -15.77
CA ILE A 38 42.10 10.23 -14.72
C ILE A 38 41.26 11.35 -14.10
N CYS A 39 40.55 12.12 -14.91
CA CYS A 39 39.65 13.17 -14.42
C CYS A 39 38.52 12.61 -13.54
N VAL A 40 37.92 11.46 -13.92
CA VAL A 40 36.89 10.80 -13.11
C VAL A 40 37.50 10.31 -11.79
N VAL A 41 38.64 9.67 -11.81
CA VAL A 41 39.33 9.20 -10.60
C VAL A 41 39.68 10.37 -9.65
N VAL A 42 40.18 11.47 -10.18
CA VAL A 42 40.49 12.67 -9.39
C VAL A 42 39.24 13.30 -8.81
N MET A 43 38.13 13.33 -9.57
CA MET A 43 36.85 13.83 -9.09
C MET A 43 36.29 12.94 -7.95
N VAL A 44 36.37 11.62 -8.08
CA VAL A 44 35.98 10.69 -7.03
C VAL A 44 36.82 10.85 -5.77
N ILE A 45 38.14 10.95 -5.92
CA ILE A 45 39.06 11.18 -4.78
C ILE A 45 38.77 12.53 -4.11
N TYR A 46 38.48 13.57 -4.89
CA TYR A 46 38.11 14.89 -4.36
C TYR A 46 36.79 14.84 -3.58
N HIS A 47 35.78 14.15 -4.08
CA HIS A 47 34.54 13.97 -3.37
C HIS A 47 34.66 13.12 -2.09
N VAL A 48 35.48 12.07 -2.12
CA VAL A 48 35.73 11.23 -0.93
C VAL A 48 36.51 11.98 0.16
N ARG A 49 37.43 12.90 -0.25
CA ARG A 49 38.21 13.70 0.71
C ARG A 49 37.48 14.96 1.23
N LYS A 50 36.33 15.32 0.65
CA LYS A 50 35.57 16.52 1.02
C LYS A 50 34.46 16.27 2.04
N THR A 51 34.39 15.07 2.63
CA THR A 51 33.53 14.81 3.79
C THR A 51 34.16 15.45 5.03
N PRO A 52 33.54 16.47 5.64
CA PRO A 52 34.11 17.12 6.82
C PRO A 52 33.92 16.24 8.05
N GLU A 53 35.00 15.97 8.76
CA GLU A 53 34.96 15.55 10.16
C GLU A 53 34.31 16.66 11.01
N ARG A 54 33.30 16.30 11.77
CA ARG A 54 32.70 17.20 12.77
C ARG A 54 33.59 17.25 14.01
N PRO A 55 33.96 18.43 14.51
CA PRO A 55 34.55 18.56 15.82
C PRO A 55 33.47 18.39 16.90
N GLY A 56 33.78 17.63 17.93
CA GLY A 56 32.98 17.50 19.13
C GLY A 56 32.91 18.81 19.92
N ASN A 57 31.74 19.11 20.46
CA ASN A 57 31.62 20.00 21.59
C ASN A 57 30.61 19.43 22.59
N SER A 58 31.09 19.27 23.79
CA SER A 58 30.38 18.96 25.02
C SER A 58 29.48 20.13 25.40
N ASP A 59 28.22 19.88 25.74
CA ASP A 59 27.63 20.50 26.93
C ASP A 59 26.36 19.77 27.39
N ASP A 60 26.28 19.66 28.71
CA ASP A 60 25.31 18.97 29.53
C ASP A 60 23.88 19.52 29.41
N SER A 61 22.91 18.64 29.30
CA SER A 61 21.62 18.76 29.98
C SER A 61 20.98 17.40 30.16
N GLN A 62 20.71 17.08 31.41
CA GLN A 62 20.17 15.83 31.94
C GLN A 62 18.74 15.61 31.46
N GLU A 63 18.51 14.50 30.75
CA GLU A 63 17.22 13.80 30.70
C GLU A 63 17.46 12.30 30.96
N ALA A 64 16.52 11.69 31.67
CA ALA A 64 16.63 10.35 32.25
C ALA A 64 16.91 9.23 31.21
N PRO A 65 17.66 8.18 31.59
CA PRO A 65 18.18 7.23 30.62
C PRO A 65 17.15 6.17 30.23
N ASP A 66 16.82 6.11 28.96
CA ASP A 66 16.26 4.91 28.32
C ASP A 66 17.33 3.82 28.36
N ARG A 67 17.03 2.69 28.98
CA ARG A 67 17.97 1.57 29.16
C ARG A 67 18.28 0.90 27.84
N PRO A 68 19.55 0.70 27.46
CA PRO A 68 19.91 0.00 26.24
C PRO A 68 19.66 -1.51 26.38
N ILE A 69 18.97 -2.07 25.42
CA ILE A 69 18.76 -3.51 25.27
C ILE A 69 19.88 -4.06 24.36
N LEU A 70 20.85 -4.72 24.97
CA LEU A 70 21.96 -5.46 24.33
C LEU A 70 22.68 -4.77 23.14
N GLY A 71 23.87 -4.28 23.38
CA GLY A 71 24.82 -3.91 22.32
C GLY A 71 24.76 -2.47 21.83
N GLY A 72 24.14 -1.54 22.56
CA GLY A 72 24.30 -0.10 22.31
C GLY A 72 23.47 0.48 21.17
N VAL A 73 22.52 -0.27 20.60
CA VAL A 73 21.63 0.21 19.53
C VAL A 73 20.17 0.02 19.98
N THR A 74 19.43 1.13 20.11
CA THR A 74 17.99 1.08 20.41
C THR A 74 17.18 0.76 19.15
N ILE A 75 15.94 0.28 19.32
CA ILE A 75 14.98 0.11 18.19
C ILE A 75 14.81 1.44 17.43
N ARG A 76 14.91 2.56 18.13
CA ARG A 76 14.85 3.90 17.56
C ARG A 76 16.07 4.21 16.68
N ASP A 77 17.27 3.85 17.11
CA ASP A 77 18.50 3.98 16.32
C ASP A 77 18.47 3.06 15.09
N MET A 78 17.90 1.84 15.22
CA MET A 78 17.68 0.95 14.06
C MET A 78 16.64 1.52 13.08
N LEU A 79 15.62 2.23 13.55
CA LEU A 79 14.63 2.91 12.73
C LEU A 79 15.21 4.18 12.07
N GLU A 80 16.06 4.94 12.78
CA GLU A 80 16.74 6.13 12.23
C GLU A 80 17.82 5.76 11.21
N MET A 81 18.53 4.64 11.38
CA MET A 81 19.45 4.12 10.37
C MET A 81 18.74 3.67 9.08
N THR A 82 17.43 3.41 9.11
CA THR A 82 16.64 3.06 7.92
C THR A 82 16.11 4.29 7.18
N THR A 83 16.14 5.48 7.78
CA THR A 83 15.69 6.72 7.14
C THR A 83 16.75 7.39 6.28
N SER A 84 17.98 6.93 6.28
CA SER A 84 19.01 7.49 5.40
C SER A 84 19.09 6.72 4.09
N GLY A 85 18.32 7.14 3.12
CA GLY A 85 18.70 7.04 1.72
C GLY A 85 17.89 6.18 0.78
N SER A 86 16.94 5.34 1.16
CA SER A 86 16.15 4.60 0.16
C SER A 86 14.68 4.32 0.50
N GLY A 87 14.18 4.78 1.63
CA GLY A 87 12.77 4.58 2.02
C GLY A 87 12.30 3.12 2.12
N SER A 88 13.17 2.19 1.91
CA SER A 88 12.94 0.76 2.02
C SER A 88 13.39 0.29 3.39
N GLY A 89 12.50 -0.10 4.26
CA GLY A 89 12.72 -0.72 5.57
C GLY A 89 14.16 -1.12 5.97
N LEU A 90 14.30 -1.95 6.98
CA LEU A 90 15.61 -2.46 7.46
C LEU A 90 16.48 -2.97 6.31
N PRO A 91 17.80 -2.73 6.29
CA PRO A 91 18.72 -3.26 5.28
C PRO A 91 18.49 -4.75 5.04
N LEU A 92 18.57 -5.19 3.80
CA LEU A 92 18.22 -6.55 3.36
C LEU A 92 18.91 -7.65 4.17
N LEU A 93 20.14 -7.40 4.64
CA LEU A 93 20.90 -8.31 5.51
C LEU A 93 20.32 -8.42 6.93
N VAL A 94 19.79 -7.33 7.46
CA VAL A 94 19.12 -7.30 8.77
C VAL A 94 17.75 -7.97 8.67
N GLN A 95 17.05 -7.77 7.56
CA GLN A 95 15.76 -8.42 7.29
C GLN A 95 15.90 -9.94 7.25
N ARG A 96 16.91 -10.48 6.54
CA ARG A 96 17.19 -11.94 6.48
C ARG A 96 17.49 -12.58 7.83
N SER A 97 17.88 -11.80 8.83
CA SER A 97 18.10 -12.31 10.18
C SER A 97 16.85 -12.35 11.05
N ILE A 98 15.80 -11.61 10.70
CA ILE A 98 14.57 -11.47 11.50
C ILE A 98 13.74 -12.76 11.46
N ALA A 99 13.49 -13.33 10.28
CA ALA A 99 12.70 -14.56 10.16
C ALA A 99 13.30 -15.74 10.92
N ARG A 100 14.64 -15.80 11.07
CA ARG A 100 15.32 -16.83 11.86
C ARG A 100 15.11 -16.67 13.36
N GLN A 101 14.83 -15.46 13.83
CA GLN A 101 14.61 -15.16 15.25
C GLN A 101 13.14 -15.33 15.66
N ILE A 102 12.22 -15.46 14.67
CA ILE A 102 10.79 -15.58 14.94
C ILE A 102 10.43 -17.05 15.18
N GLN A 103 9.77 -17.29 16.31
CA GLN A 103 9.14 -18.56 16.62
C GLN A 103 7.64 -18.47 16.24
N LEU A 104 7.20 -19.32 15.31
CA LEU A 104 5.76 -19.46 14.99
C LEU A 104 5.05 -20.13 16.16
N VAL A 105 3.89 -19.59 16.55
CA VAL A 105 3.13 -20.04 17.72
C VAL A 105 1.85 -20.75 17.27
N GLU A 106 0.98 -20.10 16.52
CA GLU A 106 -0.29 -20.63 16.06
C GLU A 106 -0.73 -19.97 14.75
N THR A 107 -1.52 -20.70 13.97
CA THR A 107 -2.17 -20.17 12.77
C THR A 107 -3.35 -19.30 13.19
N ILE A 108 -3.38 -18.04 12.77
CA ILE A 108 -4.44 -17.07 13.07
C ILE A 108 -5.34 -16.77 11.88
N GLY A 109 -4.98 -17.24 10.69
CA GLY A 109 -5.78 -17.07 9.49
C GLY A 109 -5.26 -17.86 8.31
N LYS A 110 -6.17 -18.12 7.35
CA LYS A 110 -5.84 -18.67 6.03
C LYS A 110 -6.36 -17.72 4.97
N GLY A 111 -5.47 -17.23 4.13
CA GLY A 111 -5.78 -16.34 3.03
C GLY A 111 -5.60 -17.00 1.67
N ARG A 112 -5.91 -16.25 0.62
CA ARG A 112 -5.75 -16.69 -0.76
C ARG A 112 -4.31 -17.11 -1.11
N PHE A 113 -3.32 -16.45 -0.51
CA PHE A 113 -1.90 -16.62 -0.85
C PHE A 113 -1.12 -17.45 0.17
N GLY A 114 -1.76 -17.92 1.25
CA GLY A 114 -1.09 -18.72 2.27
C GLY A 114 -1.71 -18.59 3.66
N GLU A 115 -0.95 -18.96 4.64
CA GLU A 115 -1.35 -18.95 6.06
C GLU A 115 -0.79 -17.71 6.76
N VAL A 116 -1.54 -17.20 7.73
CA VAL A 116 -1.09 -16.14 8.63
C VAL A 116 -0.92 -16.73 10.03
N TRP A 117 0.25 -16.54 10.59
CA TRP A 117 0.65 -17.06 11.88
C TRP A 117 0.88 -15.95 12.89
N ARG A 118 0.56 -16.19 14.15
CA ARG A 118 1.13 -15.43 15.26
C ARG A 118 2.53 -15.97 15.51
N GLY A 119 3.52 -15.10 15.45
CA GLY A 119 4.91 -15.37 15.79
C GLY A 119 5.33 -14.63 17.05
N ARG A 120 6.43 -15.07 17.66
CA ARG A 120 7.10 -14.38 18.76
C ARG A 120 8.48 -13.94 18.33
N TRP A 121 8.74 -12.65 18.47
CA TRP A 121 10.02 -12.05 18.15
C TRP A 121 10.47 -11.13 19.29
N ARG A 122 11.60 -11.44 19.93
CA ARG A 122 12.15 -10.67 21.04
C ARG A 122 11.14 -10.42 22.19
N GLY A 123 10.27 -11.38 22.45
CA GLY A 123 9.23 -11.26 23.47
C GLY A 123 7.91 -10.64 23.01
N GLU A 124 7.89 -9.97 21.85
CA GLU A 124 6.72 -9.35 21.27
C GLU A 124 5.98 -10.28 20.29
N ASN A 125 4.68 -10.12 20.16
CA ASN A 125 3.91 -10.82 19.16
C ASN A 125 4.00 -10.10 17.81
N VAL A 126 4.20 -10.88 16.75
CA VAL A 126 4.20 -10.41 15.35
C VAL A 126 3.25 -11.26 14.53
N ALA A 127 2.72 -10.72 13.44
CA ALA A 127 1.96 -11.48 12.44
C ALA A 127 2.91 -11.87 11.30
N VAL A 128 2.86 -13.14 10.89
CA VAL A 128 3.70 -13.69 9.82
C VAL A 128 2.80 -14.28 8.74
N LYS A 129 2.71 -13.62 7.60
CA LYS A 129 2.01 -14.12 6.42
C LYS A 129 3.01 -14.93 5.59
N ILE A 130 2.73 -16.22 5.45
CA ILE A 130 3.61 -17.17 4.75
C ILE A 130 3.04 -17.44 3.38
N PHE A 131 3.80 -17.13 2.35
CA PHE A 131 3.49 -17.41 0.96
C PHE A 131 4.22 -18.64 0.48
N SER A 132 3.62 -19.39 -0.43
CA SER A 132 4.32 -20.44 -1.15
C SER A 132 5.27 -19.84 -2.18
N SER A 133 6.28 -20.59 -2.62
CA SER A 133 7.18 -20.16 -3.69
C SER A 133 6.47 -19.86 -5.02
N ARG A 134 5.27 -20.42 -5.23
CA ARG A 134 4.43 -20.12 -6.41
C ARG A 134 3.83 -18.70 -6.36
N GLU A 135 3.74 -18.12 -5.17
CA GLU A 135 3.15 -16.81 -4.93
C GLU A 135 4.22 -15.71 -4.77
N GLU A 136 5.45 -15.95 -5.25
CA GLU A 136 6.58 -15.03 -5.11
C GLU A 136 6.26 -13.62 -5.63
N ARG A 137 5.55 -13.52 -6.76
CA ARG A 137 5.15 -12.22 -7.32
C ARG A 137 4.22 -11.45 -6.40
N SER A 138 3.25 -12.13 -5.77
CA SER A 138 2.31 -11.52 -4.83
C SER A 138 3.01 -11.08 -3.57
N TRP A 139 3.91 -11.91 -3.03
CA TRP A 139 4.76 -11.57 -1.89
C TRP A 139 5.65 -10.36 -2.18
N PHE A 140 6.36 -10.38 -3.30
CA PHE A 140 7.24 -9.29 -3.70
C PHE A 140 6.47 -7.98 -3.84
N ARG A 141 5.30 -8.03 -4.51
CA ARG A 141 4.46 -6.85 -4.71
C ARG A 141 3.97 -6.27 -3.38
N GLU A 142 3.48 -7.10 -2.48
CA GLU A 142 3.00 -6.63 -1.18
C GLU A 142 4.15 -6.02 -0.35
N ALA A 143 5.30 -6.67 -0.33
CA ALA A 143 6.50 -6.14 0.34
C ALA A 143 6.97 -4.80 -0.28
N GLU A 144 6.95 -4.69 -1.60
CA GLU A 144 7.31 -3.48 -2.33
C GLU A 144 6.40 -2.30 -1.98
N ILE A 145 5.09 -2.53 -1.91
CA ILE A 145 4.13 -1.48 -1.53
C ILE A 145 4.37 -1.04 -0.09
N TYR A 146 4.53 -1.98 0.86
CA TYR A 146 4.80 -1.63 2.27
C TYR A 146 6.10 -0.84 2.46
N GLN A 147 7.08 -1.02 1.58
CA GLN A 147 8.35 -0.30 1.60
C GLN A 147 8.30 1.07 0.90
N THR A 148 7.12 1.49 0.43
CA THR A 148 6.96 2.82 -0.15
C THR A 148 7.30 3.90 0.88
N VAL A 149 8.09 4.87 0.45
CA VAL A 149 8.51 6.00 1.29
C VAL A 149 7.29 6.70 1.90
N MET A 150 7.37 7.07 3.17
CA MET A 150 6.33 7.77 3.93
C MET A 150 4.98 7.02 4.00
N LEU A 151 4.95 5.71 3.71
CA LEU A 151 3.72 4.93 3.85
C LEU A 151 3.32 4.69 5.30
N ARG A 152 4.30 4.62 6.22
CA ARG A 152 4.06 4.32 7.63
C ARG A 152 3.10 5.32 8.26
N HIS A 153 2.03 4.80 8.86
CA HIS A 153 0.96 5.60 9.46
C HIS A 153 0.21 4.77 10.50
N ASP A 154 -0.32 5.39 11.56
CA ASP A 154 -1.04 4.71 12.65
C ASP A 154 -2.24 3.87 12.19
N ASN A 155 -2.86 4.22 11.08
CA ASN A 155 -4.00 3.52 10.51
C ASN A 155 -3.66 2.71 9.24
N ILE A 156 -2.37 2.43 9.02
CA ILE A 156 -1.86 1.44 8.07
C ILE A 156 -1.14 0.36 8.88
N LEU A 157 -1.37 -0.90 8.55
CA LEU A 157 -0.72 -2.04 9.21
C LEU A 157 0.80 -1.87 9.16
N GLY A 158 1.44 -1.91 10.33
CA GLY A 158 2.88 -1.73 10.44
C GLY A 158 3.64 -2.88 9.81
N PHE A 159 4.45 -2.58 8.79
CA PHE A 159 5.36 -3.51 8.16
C PHE A 159 6.67 -3.56 8.95
N ILE A 160 7.15 -4.78 9.22
CA ILE A 160 8.40 -5.03 9.95
C ILE A 160 9.48 -5.50 8.98
N ALA A 161 9.20 -6.59 8.23
CA ALA A 161 10.16 -7.16 7.30
C ALA A 161 9.49 -8.07 6.26
N ALA A 162 10.20 -8.29 5.15
CA ALA A 162 9.96 -9.37 4.21
C ALA A 162 11.23 -10.23 4.14
N ASP A 163 11.09 -11.54 4.29
CA ASP A 163 12.24 -12.45 4.39
C ASP A 163 11.95 -13.82 3.79
N ASN A 164 13.02 -14.54 3.47
CA ASN A 164 12.96 -15.91 2.99
C ASN A 164 13.38 -16.85 4.13
N LYS A 165 12.58 -17.86 4.42
CA LYS A 165 12.91 -18.89 5.40
C LYS A 165 12.97 -20.24 4.72
N ASP A 166 14.16 -20.84 4.74
CA ASP A 166 14.35 -22.21 4.33
C ASP A 166 13.96 -23.15 5.48
N ASN A 167 13.10 -24.12 5.21
CA ASN A 167 12.70 -25.15 6.15
C ASN A 167 13.38 -26.51 5.87
N GLY A 168 14.41 -26.52 5.01
CA GLY A 168 15.17 -27.69 4.61
C GLY A 168 14.56 -28.47 3.43
N THR A 169 13.29 -28.23 3.06
CA THR A 169 12.62 -28.90 1.94
C THR A 169 12.25 -27.90 0.84
N TRP A 170 11.81 -26.72 1.24
CA TRP A 170 11.49 -25.60 0.34
C TRP A 170 11.67 -24.26 1.05
N THR A 171 11.83 -23.22 0.25
CA THR A 171 11.88 -21.84 0.75
C THR A 171 10.48 -21.27 0.93
N GLN A 172 10.18 -20.78 2.13
CA GLN A 172 8.99 -20.01 2.45
C GLN A 172 9.28 -18.51 2.30
N LEU A 173 8.30 -17.77 1.80
CA LEU A 173 8.36 -16.32 1.67
C LEU A 173 7.52 -15.70 2.79
N TRP A 174 8.14 -14.95 3.67
CA TRP A 174 7.52 -14.40 4.86
C TRP A 174 7.33 -12.89 4.73
N LEU A 175 6.13 -12.43 5.06
CA LEU A 175 5.83 -11.02 5.28
C LEU A 175 5.49 -10.85 6.75
N ILE A 176 6.25 -10.02 7.46
CA ILE A 176 6.17 -9.84 8.90
C ILE A 176 5.62 -8.45 9.18
N THR A 177 4.55 -8.39 9.96
CA THR A 177 3.83 -7.16 10.30
C THR A 177 3.49 -7.12 11.79
N ASP A 178 2.99 -5.97 12.24
CA ASP A 178 2.43 -5.84 13.57
C ASP A 178 1.31 -6.86 13.79
N TYR A 179 1.25 -7.40 15.01
CA TYR A 179 0.17 -8.29 15.44
C TYR A 179 -0.88 -7.51 16.22
N HIS A 180 -2.15 -7.66 15.84
CA HIS A 180 -3.28 -7.08 16.53
C HIS A 180 -4.18 -8.19 17.09
N GLU A 181 -4.21 -8.33 18.42
CA GLU A 181 -4.92 -9.41 19.12
C GLU A 181 -6.45 -9.40 18.92
N LYS A 182 -7.04 -8.23 18.63
CA LYS A 182 -8.46 -8.12 18.31
C LYS A 182 -8.81 -8.67 16.92
N GLY A 183 -7.80 -9.01 16.11
CA GLY A 183 -7.97 -9.60 14.79
C GLY A 183 -8.54 -8.63 13.75
N SER A 184 -9.14 -9.19 12.69
CA SER A 184 -9.75 -8.38 11.64
C SER A 184 -11.03 -7.68 12.13
N LEU A 185 -11.40 -6.60 11.45
CA LEU A 185 -12.68 -5.93 11.69
C LEU A 185 -13.86 -6.88 11.47
N PHE A 186 -13.77 -7.75 10.46
CA PHE A 186 -14.75 -8.81 10.23
C PHE A 186 -14.94 -9.69 11.47
N ASP A 187 -13.87 -10.26 12.02
CA ASP A 187 -13.93 -11.15 13.18
C ASP A 187 -14.39 -10.39 14.44
N TYR A 188 -13.91 -9.13 14.60
CA TYR A 188 -14.28 -8.30 15.72
C TYR A 188 -15.78 -7.98 15.75
N LEU A 189 -16.35 -7.55 14.61
CA LEU A 189 -17.77 -7.19 14.51
C LEU A 189 -18.70 -8.42 14.62
N ASN A 190 -18.22 -9.63 14.27
CA ASN A 190 -18.99 -10.87 14.49
C ASN A 190 -19.19 -11.17 15.97
N ARG A 191 -18.16 -10.93 16.80
CA ARG A 191 -18.18 -11.30 18.23
C ARG A 191 -18.55 -10.15 19.18
N SER A 192 -18.49 -8.91 18.72
CA SER A 192 -18.61 -7.73 19.57
C SER A 192 -19.51 -6.66 18.93
N THR A 193 -20.14 -5.87 19.78
CA THR A 193 -20.81 -4.63 19.41
C THR A 193 -19.92 -3.43 19.74
N VAL A 194 -20.25 -2.27 19.21
CA VAL A 194 -19.59 -1.01 19.48
C VAL A 194 -20.62 0.02 19.94
N ASP A 195 -20.22 0.95 20.81
CA ASP A 195 -21.02 2.13 21.12
C ASP A 195 -20.87 3.20 20.01
N THR A 196 -21.57 4.30 20.11
CA THR A 196 -21.52 5.39 19.13
C THR A 196 -20.12 5.96 18.97
N ASN A 197 -19.40 6.16 20.05
CA ASN A 197 -18.02 6.69 20.05
C ASN A 197 -17.04 5.69 19.42
N GLY A 198 -17.16 4.40 19.77
CA GLY A 198 -16.37 3.33 19.16
C GLY A 198 -16.62 3.20 17.66
N MET A 199 -17.88 3.30 17.25
CA MET A 199 -18.26 3.29 15.83
C MET A 199 -17.59 4.44 15.06
N ILE A 200 -17.70 5.68 15.57
CA ILE A 200 -17.08 6.86 14.94
C ILE A 200 -15.55 6.74 14.95
N ARG A 201 -14.96 6.28 16.05
CA ARG A 201 -13.51 6.09 16.18
C ARG A 201 -12.98 5.08 15.13
N MET A 202 -13.64 3.95 14.99
CA MET A 202 -13.29 2.96 13.93
C MET A 202 -13.43 3.55 12.54
N ALA A 203 -14.57 4.16 12.24
CA ALA A 203 -14.84 4.77 10.94
C ALA A 203 -13.81 5.86 10.59
N LEU A 204 -13.52 6.75 11.54
CA LEU A 204 -12.55 7.84 11.38
C LEU A 204 -11.13 7.30 11.15
N SER A 205 -10.73 6.28 11.91
CA SER A 205 -9.39 5.68 11.75
C SER A 205 -9.21 5.01 10.38
N ILE A 206 -10.21 4.30 9.88
CA ILE A 206 -10.18 3.69 8.54
C ILE A 206 -10.14 4.77 7.46
N ALA A 207 -11.00 5.79 7.56
CA ALA A 207 -11.01 6.92 6.62
C ALA A 207 -9.67 7.70 6.65
N THR A 208 -9.03 7.80 7.82
CA THR A 208 -7.71 8.44 7.97
C THR A 208 -6.63 7.62 7.29
N GLY A 209 -6.62 6.30 7.48
CA GLY A 209 -5.69 5.40 6.80
C GLY A 209 -5.86 5.43 5.28
N LEU A 210 -7.10 5.37 4.79
CA LEU A 210 -7.39 5.45 3.36
C LEU A 210 -7.02 6.83 2.77
N ALA A 211 -7.28 7.91 3.50
CA ALA A 211 -6.86 9.25 3.08
C ALA A 211 -5.33 9.36 2.99
N HIS A 212 -4.59 8.72 3.89
CA HIS A 212 -3.13 8.65 3.82
C HIS A 212 -2.64 7.84 2.62
N LEU A 213 -3.26 6.70 2.33
CA LEU A 213 -2.96 5.92 1.10
C LEU A 213 -3.17 6.77 -0.15
N HIS A 214 -4.35 7.39 -0.29
CA HIS A 214 -4.75 8.15 -1.46
C HIS A 214 -4.00 9.47 -1.64
N MET A 215 -3.37 9.99 -0.57
CA MET A 215 -2.66 11.26 -0.60
C MET A 215 -1.31 11.10 -1.29
N GLU A 216 -1.04 11.99 -2.24
CA GLU A 216 0.28 12.19 -2.79
C GLU A 216 1.03 13.24 -1.97
N ILE A 217 2.28 12.95 -1.63
CA ILE A 217 3.16 13.88 -0.93
C ILE A 217 4.29 14.22 -1.88
N VAL A 218 4.29 15.44 -2.38
CA VAL A 218 5.30 15.94 -3.32
C VAL A 218 6.54 16.38 -2.56
N GLY A 219 7.72 15.99 -3.03
CA GLY A 219 9.01 16.35 -2.43
C GLY A 219 10.15 15.48 -2.94
N THR A 220 11.37 15.72 -2.47
CA THR A 220 12.57 14.95 -2.83
C THR A 220 12.48 13.48 -2.40
N GLN A 221 11.71 13.20 -1.35
CA GLN A 221 11.34 11.87 -0.89
C GLN A 221 9.81 11.80 -0.78
N GLY A 222 9.12 12.06 -1.89
CA GLY A 222 7.67 12.10 -1.92
C GLY A 222 7.03 10.72 -1.81
N LYS A 223 5.77 10.68 -1.37
CA LYS A 223 4.95 9.47 -1.36
C LYS A 223 4.01 9.53 -2.55
N PRO A 224 4.01 8.52 -3.46
CA PRO A 224 2.98 8.42 -4.49
C PRO A 224 1.61 8.18 -3.86
N ALA A 225 0.55 8.59 -4.52
CA ALA A 225 -0.78 8.14 -4.16
C ALA A 225 -0.88 6.62 -4.39
N ILE A 226 -1.59 5.93 -3.50
CA ILE A 226 -1.77 4.47 -3.54
C ILE A 226 -3.27 4.18 -3.47
N ALA A 227 -3.76 3.34 -4.38
CA ALA A 227 -5.10 2.78 -4.32
C ALA A 227 -5.02 1.31 -3.87
N HIS A 228 -5.90 0.91 -2.96
CA HIS A 228 -5.86 -0.40 -2.29
C HIS A 228 -6.38 -1.54 -3.17
N ARG A 229 -7.51 -1.34 -3.84
CA ARG A 229 -8.20 -2.24 -4.80
C ARG A 229 -8.82 -3.52 -4.21
N ASP A 230 -8.63 -3.82 -2.93
CA ASP A 230 -9.32 -4.92 -2.23
C ASP A 230 -9.70 -4.53 -0.79
N LEU A 231 -10.25 -3.33 -0.63
CA LEU A 231 -10.68 -2.86 0.69
C LEU A 231 -11.93 -3.64 1.12
N LYS A 232 -11.84 -4.27 2.32
CA LYS A 232 -12.90 -5.06 2.95
C LYS A 232 -12.64 -5.21 4.44
N SER A 233 -13.65 -5.57 5.22
CA SER A 233 -13.52 -5.73 6.69
C SER A 233 -12.49 -6.78 7.12
N LYS A 234 -12.23 -7.81 6.30
CA LYS A 234 -11.19 -8.81 6.55
C LYS A 234 -9.76 -8.28 6.42
N ASN A 235 -9.56 -7.19 5.67
CA ASN A 235 -8.26 -6.56 5.43
C ASN A 235 -7.99 -5.36 6.36
N ILE A 236 -8.85 -5.14 7.34
CA ILE A 236 -8.71 -4.10 8.36
C ILE A 236 -8.52 -4.77 9.72
N LEU A 237 -7.51 -4.36 10.47
CA LEU A 237 -7.17 -4.89 11.78
C LEU A 237 -7.64 -3.94 12.87
N VAL A 238 -8.20 -4.48 13.97
CA VAL A 238 -8.65 -3.69 15.11
C VAL A 238 -7.55 -3.65 16.17
N LYS A 239 -7.12 -2.46 16.53
CA LYS A 239 -6.08 -2.20 17.53
C LYS A 239 -6.67 -2.24 18.94
N THR A 240 -5.81 -2.43 19.94
CA THR A 240 -6.21 -2.45 21.37
C THR A 240 -6.94 -1.19 21.82
N ASN A 241 -6.57 -0.02 21.28
CA ASN A 241 -7.20 1.26 21.59
C ASN A 241 -8.54 1.51 20.86
N GLY A 242 -9.04 0.52 20.09
CA GLY A 242 -10.31 0.62 19.36
C GLY A 242 -10.22 1.37 18.03
N THR A 243 -9.02 1.79 17.60
CA THR A 243 -8.81 2.29 16.23
C THR A 243 -8.48 1.14 15.27
N CYS A 244 -8.47 1.40 13.98
CA CYS A 244 -8.24 0.41 12.95
C CYS A 244 -6.98 0.73 12.12
N ALA A 245 -6.39 -0.31 11.54
CA ALA A 245 -5.29 -0.22 10.60
C ALA A 245 -5.62 -1.02 9.32
N ILE A 246 -5.40 -0.42 8.15
CA ILE A 246 -5.61 -1.05 6.84
C ILE A 246 -4.40 -1.93 6.52
N GLY A 247 -4.63 -3.18 6.15
CA GLY A 247 -3.62 -4.15 5.75
C GLY A 247 -3.92 -4.82 4.42
N ASP A 248 -3.13 -5.81 4.04
CA ASP A 248 -3.21 -6.58 2.78
C ASP A 248 -3.11 -5.69 1.52
N LEU A 249 -1.92 -5.11 1.30
CA LEU A 249 -1.62 -4.23 0.16
C LEU A 249 -1.17 -5.00 -1.10
N GLY A 250 -1.39 -6.31 -1.16
CA GLY A 250 -0.92 -7.16 -2.28
C GLY A 250 -1.56 -6.84 -3.64
N LEU A 251 -2.72 -6.19 -3.67
CA LEU A 251 -3.39 -5.72 -4.89
C LEU A 251 -3.26 -4.20 -5.11
N ALA A 252 -2.59 -3.50 -4.20
CA ALA A 252 -2.46 -2.05 -4.28
C ALA A 252 -1.61 -1.61 -5.48
N VAL A 253 -1.91 -0.40 -5.97
CA VAL A 253 -1.20 0.24 -7.09
C VAL A 253 -0.78 1.64 -6.70
N ARG A 254 0.39 2.07 -7.19
CA ARG A 254 0.94 3.42 -6.99
C ARG A 254 0.68 4.28 -8.22
N HIS A 255 0.45 5.54 -7.99
CA HIS A 255 0.33 6.54 -9.03
C HIS A 255 1.69 6.84 -9.65
N ASP A 256 1.80 6.72 -10.97
CA ASP A 256 2.89 7.29 -11.73
C ASP A 256 2.48 8.71 -12.17
N VAL A 257 3.07 9.69 -11.52
CA VAL A 257 2.75 11.12 -11.74
C VAL A 257 3.12 11.60 -13.14
N ILE A 258 4.14 10.99 -13.75
CA ILE A 258 4.64 11.42 -15.08
C ILE A 258 3.64 11.04 -16.16
N THR A 259 3.07 9.84 -16.05
CA THR A 259 2.17 9.27 -17.07
C THR A 259 0.69 9.39 -16.70
N ASP A 260 0.37 9.84 -15.46
CA ASP A 260 -0.98 9.80 -14.85
C ASP A 260 -1.61 8.40 -14.91
N THR A 261 -0.80 7.38 -14.74
CA THR A 261 -1.22 5.97 -14.79
C THR A 261 -0.82 5.23 -13.51
N VAL A 262 -0.82 3.93 -13.55
CA VAL A 262 -0.38 3.06 -12.47
C VAL A 262 0.97 2.42 -12.77
N ASP A 263 1.69 2.08 -11.72
CA ASP A 263 3.06 1.55 -11.76
C ASP A 263 3.18 0.10 -12.23
N ILE A 264 2.07 -0.61 -12.46
CA ILE A 264 2.05 -1.98 -12.98
C ILE A 264 0.94 -2.18 -14.02
N GLN A 265 1.12 -3.21 -14.87
CA GLN A 265 0.06 -3.62 -15.78
C GLN A 265 -1.14 -4.18 -14.99
N LEU A 266 -2.32 -3.69 -15.30
CA LEU A 266 -3.54 -3.97 -14.56
C LEU A 266 -4.34 -5.14 -15.15
N ASN A 267 -4.96 -5.91 -14.24
CA ASN A 267 -6.13 -6.70 -14.53
C ASN A 267 -7.39 -5.90 -14.12
N ASN A 268 -8.38 -5.82 -14.99
CA ASN A 268 -9.58 -5.00 -14.82
C ASN A 268 -10.46 -5.44 -13.65
N ARG A 269 -10.46 -6.75 -13.34
CA ARG A 269 -11.30 -7.35 -12.29
C ARG A 269 -10.45 -8.00 -11.21
N VAL A 270 -9.93 -7.18 -10.29
CA VAL A 270 -9.26 -7.68 -9.09
C VAL A 270 -10.00 -7.21 -7.86
N GLY A 271 -9.85 -7.96 -6.76
CA GLY A 271 -10.49 -7.68 -5.50
C GLY A 271 -11.61 -8.65 -5.17
N THR A 272 -12.27 -8.41 -4.07
CA THR A 272 -13.37 -9.23 -3.54
C THR A 272 -14.69 -8.80 -4.17
N LYS A 273 -15.33 -9.69 -4.92
CA LYS A 273 -16.52 -9.41 -5.75
C LYS A 273 -17.61 -8.63 -5.02
N ARG A 274 -17.88 -8.96 -3.76
CA ARG A 274 -18.90 -8.32 -2.92
C ARG A 274 -18.65 -6.85 -2.67
N TYR A 275 -17.39 -6.40 -2.70
CA TYR A 275 -16.99 -5.02 -2.44
C TYR A 275 -16.63 -4.24 -3.71
N MET A 276 -16.74 -4.86 -4.88
CA MET A 276 -16.44 -4.20 -6.16
C MET A 276 -17.44 -3.10 -6.47
N ALA A 277 -16.92 -1.94 -6.86
CA ALA A 277 -17.72 -0.81 -7.32
C ALA A 277 -18.43 -1.12 -8.64
N PRO A 278 -19.55 -0.42 -8.98
CA PRO A 278 -20.28 -0.65 -10.22
C PRO A 278 -19.40 -0.62 -11.46
N GLU A 279 -18.53 0.38 -11.59
CA GLU A 279 -17.61 0.55 -12.72
C GLU A 279 -16.58 -0.57 -12.86
N VAL A 280 -16.24 -1.23 -11.74
CA VAL A 280 -15.34 -2.40 -11.73
C VAL A 280 -16.11 -3.65 -12.17
N LEU A 281 -17.33 -3.85 -11.69
CA LEU A 281 -18.20 -4.96 -12.07
C LEU A 281 -18.56 -4.94 -13.56
N GLU A 282 -18.78 -3.75 -14.12
CA GLU A 282 -19.13 -3.53 -15.53
C GLU A 282 -17.90 -3.42 -16.44
N GLU A 283 -16.67 -3.42 -15.89
CA GLU A 283 -15.43 -3.17 -16.64
C GLU A 283 -15.38 -1.79 -17.34
N THR A 284 -16.13 -0.83 -16.84
CA THR A 284 -16.18 0.54 -17.36
C THR A 284 -15.25 1.51 -16.65
N ILE A 285 -14.50 1.00 -15.65
CA ILE A 285 -13.51 1.81 -14.94
C ILE A 285 -12.47 2.39 -15.90
N ASN A 286 -12.22 3.69 -15.79
CA ASN A 286 -11.17 4.33 -16.59
C ASN A 286 -9.79 3.97 -16.04
N MET A 287 -9.11 3.05 -16.70
CA MET A 287 -7.79 2.54 -16.31
C MET A 287 -6.66 3.54 -16.55
N ASN A 288 -6.89 4.58 -17.36
CA ASN A 288 -5.91 5.61 -17.69
C ASN A 288 -5.97 6.81 -16.73
N HIS A 289 -6.81 6.75 -15.70
CA HIS A 289 -6.93 7.83 -14.74
C HIS A 289 -6.90 7.29 -13.31
N PHE A 290 -5.85 7.62 -12.57
CA PHE A 290 -5.59 7.03 -11.26
C PHE A 290 -6.72 7.26 -10.24
N ASP A 291 -7.40 8.42 -10.29
CA ASP A 291 -8.52 8.72 -9.40
C ASP A 291 -9.67 7.70 -9.50
N SER A 292 -9.80 6.99 -10.62
CA SER A 292 -10.81 5.94 -10.78
C SER A 292 -10.65 4.83 -9.75
N PHE A 293 -9.42 4.46 -9.41
CA PHE A 293 -9.13 3.44 -8.41
C PHE A 293 -9.41 3.95 -6.99
N LYS A 294 -9.09 5.21 -6.69
CA LYS A 294 -9.43 5.84 -5.39
C LYS A 294 -10.95 5.89 -5.18
N ARG A 295 -11.72 6.20 -6.23
CA ARG A 295 -13.19 6.23 -6.16
C ARG A 295 -13.79 4.83 -5.93
N ALA A 296 -13.18 3.78 -6.50
CA ALA A 296 -13.58 2.40 -6.24
C ALA A 296 -13.29 1.98 -4.77
N ASP A 297 -12.14 2.39 -4.21
CA ASP A 297 -11.84 2.18 -2.79
C ASP A 297 -12.86 2.88 -1.88
N VAL A 298 -13.28 4.09 -2.23
CA VAL A 298 -14.28 4.84 -1.46
C VAL A 298 -15.64 4.13 -1.49
N TYR A 299 -16.02 3.51 -2.60
CA TYR A 299 -17.23 2.67 -2.65
C TYR A 299 -17.15 1.52 -1.64
N ALA A 300 -16.05 0.79 -1.63
CA ALA A 300 -15.81 -0.30 -0.68
C ALA A 300 -15.81 0.20 0.77
N LEU A 301 -15.21 1.38 1.05
CA LEU A 301 -15.26 2.00 2.36
C LEU A 301 -16.71 2.23 2.82
N GLY A 302 -17.59 2.69 1.95
CA GLY A 302 -19.01 2.89 2.27
C GLY A 302 -19.69 1.59 2.76
N LEU A 303 -19.35 0.44 2.15
CA LEU A 303 -19.85 -0.86 2.57
C LEU A 303 -19.29 -1.28 3.94
N ILE A 304 -18.03 -1.01 4.21
CA ILE A 304 -17.39 -1.29 5.50
C ILE A 304 -18.01 -0.43 6.61
N LEU A 305 -18.28 0.83 6.34
CA LEU A 305 -18.96 1.72 7.29
C LEU A 305 -20.35 1.19 7.66
N TRP A 306 -21.05 0.59 6.70
CA TRP A 306 -22.34 -0.07 6.95
C TRP A 306 -22.18 -1.30 7.87
N GLU A 307 -21.15 -2.12 7.68
CA GLU A 307 -20.85 -3.26 8.57
C GLU A 307 -20.64 -2.80 10.01
N ILE A 308 -19.91 -1.71 10.23
CA ILE A 308 -19.66 -1.15 11.57
C ILE A 308 -20.98 -0.60 12.15
N ALA A 309 -21.74 0.17 11.38
CA ALA A 309 -22.97 0.81 11.84
C ALA A 309 -24.02 -0.20 12.27
N ARG A 310 -24.13 -1.36 11.62
CA ARG A 310 -25.02 -2.46 12.05
C ARG A 310 -24.72 -2.92 13.47
N ARG A 311 -23.46 -2.92 13.86
CA ARG A 311 -23.02 -3.38 15.19
C ARG A 311 -23.01 -2.28 16.24
N CYS A 312 -23.49 -1.09 15.89
CA CYS A 312 -23.65 0.00 16.86
C CYS A 312 -24.80 -0.33 17.81
N ASN A 313 -24.46 -0.43 19.10
CA ASN A 313 -25.38 -0.70 20.18
C ASN A 313 -25.78 0.61 20.85
N VAL A 314 -27.06 0.93 20.80
CA VAL A 314 -27.65 2.09 21.48
C VAL A 314 -28.82 1.62 22.34
N GLY A 315 -28.72 1.79 23.65
CA GLY A 315 -29.76 1.36 24.57
C GLY A 315 -30.04 -0.17 24.57
N GLY A 316 -29.04 -0.99 24.27
CA GLY A 316 -29.18 -2.44 24.16
C GLY A 316 -29.66 -2.93 22.79
N ILE A 317 -29.97 -2.03 21.86
CA ILE A 317 -30.48 -2.37 20.52
C ILE A 317 -29.38 -2.27 19.50
N HIS A 318 -29.13 -3.35 18.79
CA HIS A 318 -28.18 -3.47 17.67
C HIS A 318 -28.67 -4.52 16.66
N ASP A 319 -28.15 -4.50 15.44
CA ASP A 319 -28.37 -5.54 14.46
C ASP A 319 -27.31 -6.63 14.57
N GLU A 320 -27.63 -7.85 14.14
CA GLU A 320 -26.63 -8.90 13.98
C GLU A 320 -25.64 -8.55 12.86
N TYR A 321 -24.42 -9.05 12.99
CA TYR A 321 -23.43 -8.87 11.95
C TYR A 321 -23.86 -9.58 10.66
N GLN A 322 -23.77 -8.86 9.56
CA GLN A 322 -23.99 -9.39 8.21
C GLN A 322 -23.00 -8.75 7.24
N LEU A 323 -22.65 -9.50 6.21
CA LEU A 323 -21.90 -8.95 5.07
C LEU A 323 -22.81 -8.04 4.22
N PRO A 324 -22.25 -7.04 3.53
CA PRO A 324 -23.01 -6.23 2.57
C PRO A 324 -23.75 -7.11 1.56
N PHE A 325 -25.01 -6.78 1.25
CA PHE A 325 -25.87 -7.53 0.31
C PHE A 325 -26.19 -8.98 0.74
N TYR A 326 -26.12 -9.31 2.04
CA TYR A 326 -26.32 -10.66 2.57
C TYR A 326 -27.71 -11.25 2.21
N ASP A 327 -28.68 -10.38 2.03
CA ASP A 327 -30.09 -10.68 1.71
C ASP A 327 -30.38 -10.72 0.21
N LEU A 328 -29.43 -10.32 -0.63
CA LEU A 328 -29.60 -10.17 -2.08
C LEU A 328 -28.74 -11.12 -2.92
N VAL A 329 -27.65 -11.66 -2.34
CA VAL A 329 -26.71 -12.54 -3.04
C VAL A 329 -26.23 -13.68 -2.13
N PRO A 330 -25.77 -14.83 -2.69
CA PRO A 330 -25.18 -15.93 -1.93
C PRO A 330 -23.94 -15.53 -1.12
N SER A 331 -23.47 -16.40 -0.24
CA SER A 331 -22.27 -16.18 0.60
C SER A 331 -20.99 -15.95 -0.22
N ASP A 332 -20.83 -16.66 -1.35
CA ASP A 332 -19.77 -16.42 -2.35
C ASP A 332 -20.41 -16.05 -3.70
N PRO A 333 -20.77 -14.78 -3.91
CA PRO A 333 -21.45 -14.35 -5.11
C PRO A 333 -20.52 -14.41 -6.32
N THR A 334 -21.10 -14.68 -7.48
CA THR A 334 -20.46 -14.50 -8.78
C THR A 334 -20.41 -13.01 -9.15
N ILE A 335 -19.58 -12.66 -10.13
CA ILE A 335 -19.56 -11.30 -10.67
C ILE A 335 -20.90 -10.93 -11.27
N GLU A 336 -21.57 -11.84 -11.97
CA GLU A 336 -22.86 -11.59 -12.61
C GLU A 336 -23.99 -11.35 -11.58
N GLU A 337 -24.01 -12.08 -10.46
CA GLU A 337 -24.94 -11.83 -9.36
C GLU A 337 -24.70 -10.45 -8.74
N MET A 338 -23.45 -10.07 -8.51
CA MET A 338 -23.12 -8.74 -7.99
C MET A 338 -23.46 -7.64 -9.01
N ARG A 339 -23.18 -7.87 -10.29
CA ARG A 339 -23.51 -6.92 -11.37
C ARG A 339 -25.00 -6.70 -11.48
N LYS A 340 -25.79 -7.79 -11.40
CA LYS A 340 -27.25 -7.68 -11.40
C LYS A 340 -27.74 -6.77 -10.26
N VAL A 341 -27.34 -7.07 -9.02
CA VAL A 341 -27.80 -6.33 -7.84
C VAL A 341 -27.30 -4.89 -7.82
N VAL A 342 -26.00 -4.68 -8.05
CA VAL A 342 -25.35 -3.38 -7.86
C VAL A 342 -25.53 -2.44 -9.05
N CYS A 343 -25.47 -2.98 -10.29
CA CYS A 343 -25.48 -2.19 -11.51
C CYS A 343 -26.86 -2.14 -12.14
N THR A 344 -27.51 -3.29 -12.39
CA THR A 344 -28.82 -3.36 -13.05
C THR A 344 -29.93 -2.91 -12.12
N ASP A 345 -30.05 -3.54 -10.94
CA ASP A 345 -31.11 -3.27 -9.96
C ASP A 345 -30.77 -2.02 -9.09
N ARG A 346 -29.54 -1.53 -9.18
CA ARG A 346 -29.02 -0.34 -8.44
C ARG A 346 -29.24 -0.42 -6.94
N GLN A 347 -29.23 -1.64 -6.38
CA GLN A 347 -29.43 -1.87 -4.96
C GLN A 347 -28.16 -1.48 -4.16
N ARG A 348 -28.39 -1.08 -2.93
CA ARG A 348 -27.36 -0.84 -1.91
C ARG A 348 -27.82 -1.49 -0.60
N PRO A 349 -26.90 -1.76 0.35
CA PRO A 349 -27.31 -2.30 1.64
C PRO A 349 -28.36 -1.43 2.32
N SER A 350 -29.37 -2.07 2.91
CA SER A 350 -30.48 -1.39 3.54
C SER A 350 -30.05 -0.61 4.78
N ILE A 351 -30.60 0.59 4.94
CA ILE A 351 -30.40 1.44 6.12
C ILE A 351 -31.66 1.36 6.96
N PRO A 352 -31.62 0.75 8.16
CA PRO A 352 -32.78 0.62 9.03
C PRO A 352 -33.33 1.97 9.45
N ASN A 353 -34.68 2.10 9.49
CA ASN A 353 -35.33 3.36 9.89
C ASN A 353 -34.90 3.85 11.28
N ARG A 354 -34.63 2.93 12.22
CA ARG A 354 -34.17 3.27 13.55
C ARG A 354 -32.86 4.07 13.57
N TRP A 355 -32.03 3.98 12.52
CA TRP A 355 -30.78 4.77 12.46
C TRP A 355 -31.07 6.27 12.31
N GLN A 356 -32.25 6.65 11.84
CA GLN A 356 -32.64 8.05 11.66
C GLN A 356 -32.95 8.77 12.98
N SER A 357 -33.17 8.04 14.08
CA SER A 357 -33.42 8.60 15.41
C SER A 357 -32.13 8.80 16.23
N ILE A 358 -30.98 8.39 15.72
CA ILE A 358 -29.69 8.39 16.42
C ILE A 358 -28.71 9.25 15.62
N GLU A 359 -28.27 10.38 16.15
CA GLU A 359 -27.46 11.38 15.45
C GLU A 359 -26.19 10.77 14.82
N ALA A 360 -25.43 9.95 15.58
CA ALA A 360 -24.23 9.28 15.08
C ALA A 360 -24.52 8.37 13.88
N LEU A 361 -25.63 7.63 13.91
CA LEU A 361 -26.04 6.75 12.81
C LEU A 361 -26.60 7.52 11.63
N GLN A 362 -27.22 8.71 11.84
CA GLN A 362 -27.61 9.61 10.76
C GLN A 362 -26.37 10.10 9.99
N VAL A 363 -25.33 10.53 10.72
CA VAL A 363 -24.07 10.97 10.10
C VAL A 363 -23.42 9.83 9.31
N MET A 364 -23.33 8.63 9.91
CA MET A 364 -22.83 7.45 9.22
C MET A 364 -23.65 7.13 7.95
N SER A 365 -24.97 7.17 8.05
CA SER A 365 -25.88 6.90 6.92
C SER A 365 -25.68 7.88 5.77
N LYS A 366 -25.47 9.17 6.09
CA LYS A 366 -25.17 10.18 5.09
C LYS A 366 -23.85 9.90 4.40
N VAL A 367 -22.80 9.68 5.16
CA VAL A 367 -21.45 9.40 4.62
C VAL A 367 -21.48 8.14 3.74
N MET A 368 -22.10 7.03 4.20
CA MET A 368 -22.22 5.80 3.41
C MET A 368 -22.90 6.05 2.06
N LYS A 369 -24.05 6.76 2.04
CA LYS A 369 -24.77 7.08 0.80
C LYS A 369 -23.89 7.84 -0.19
N GLU A 370 -23.09 8.78 0.31
CA GLU A 370 -22.17 9.57 -0.50
C GLU A 370 -20.93 8.77 -0.96
N CYS A 371 -20.56 7.69 -0.26
CA CYS A 371 -19.49 6.78 -0.68
C CYS A 371 -19.91 5.84 -1.82
N TRP A 372 -21.15 5.36 -1.82
CA TRP A 372 -21.58 4.34 -2.75
C TRP A 372 -22.50 4.81 -3.88
N TYR A 373 -22.42 6.09 -4.25
CA TYR A 373 -23.09 6.57 -5.46
C TYR A 373 -22.70 5.72 -6.67
N HIS A 374 -23.69 5.51 -7.54
CA HIS A 374 -23.45 4.77 -8.78
C HIS A 374 -22.43 5.51 -9.66
N ASN A 375 -22.60 6.81 -9.84
CA ASN A 375 -21.60 7.65 -10.49
C ASN A 375 -20.38 7.83 -9.59
N ALA A 376 -19.24 7.24 -9.99
CA ALA A 376 -18.00 7.30 -9.25
C ALA A 376 -17.51 8.73 -8.98
N ALA A 377 -17.71 9.67 -9.93
CA ALA A 377 -17.29 11.05 -9.80
C ALA A 377 -18.09 11.86 -8.75
N ALA A 378 -19.28 11.37 -8.38
CA ALA A 378 -20.12 11.99 -7.35
C ALA A 378 -19.74 11.55 -5.91
N ARG A 379 -18.91 10.52 -5.76
CA ARG A 379 -18.49 10.01 -4.45
C ARG A 379 -17.58 10.99 -3.74
N LEU A 380 -17.63 10.97 -2.41
CA LEU A 380 -16.68 11.71 -1.58
C LEU A 380 -15.23 11.21 -1.80
N THR A 381 -14.27 12.07 -1.52
CA THR A 381 -12.88 11.64 -1.34
C THR A 381 -12.66 11.10 0.09
N ALA A 382 -11.68 10.21 0.28
CA ALA A 382 -11.33 9.69 1.61
C ALA A 382 -10.99 10.83 2.60
N LEU A 383 -10.31 11.88 2.14
CA LEU A 383 -10.03 13.06 2.96
C LEU A 383 -11.30 13.80 3.40
N ARG A 384 -12.30 13.90 2.52
CA ARG A 384 -13.58 14.54 2.87
C ARG A 384 -14.35 13.72 3.90
N ILE A 385 -14.36 12.38 3.74
CA ILE A 385 -14.96 11.45 4.70
C ILE A 385 -14.30 11.60 6.07
N LYS A 386 -12.95 11.57 6.11
CA LYS A 386 -12.17 11.83 7.33
C LYS A 386 -12.59 13.13 8.02
N LYS A 387 -12.65 14.24 7.27
CA LYS A 387 -13.03 15.55 7.83
C LYS A 387 -14.46 15.55 8.37
N SER A 388 -15.41 14.91 7.68
CA SER A 388 -16.81 14.85 8.11
C SER A 388 -16.96 14.06 9.41
N LEU A 389 -16.28 12.93 9.55
CA LEU A 389 -16.29 12.11 10.76
C LEU A 389 -15.54 12.78 11.92
N ALA A 390 -14.40 13.43 11.65
CA ALA A 390 -13.64 14.16 12.67
C ALA A 390 -14.43 15.35 13.24
N ASN A 391 -15.13 16.11 12.40
CA ASN A 391 -15.96 17.22 12.84
C ASN A 391 -17.09 16.74 13.76
N TYR A 392 -17.72 15.61 13.43
CA TYR A 392 -18.75 15.02 14.28
C TYR A 392 -18.17 14.56 15.64
N GLY A 393 -17.04 13.83 15.63
CA GLY A 393 -16.37 13.39 16.86
C GLY A 393 -15.99 14.56 17.79
N ALA A 394 -15.44 15.64 17.22
CA ALA A 394 -15.10 16.82 18.00
C ALA A 394 -16.33 17.54 18.62
N MET A 395 -17.49 17.47 17.96
CA MET A 395 -18.75 18.01 18.50
C MET A 395 -19.30 17.13 19.65
N GLU A 396 -19.09 15.81 19.58
CA GLU A 396 -19.49 14.88 20.65
C GLU A 396 -18.62 15.04 21.90
N ASP A 397 -17.32 15.27 21.75
CA ASP A 397 -16.39 15.50 22.87
C ASP A 397 -16.67 16.84 23.61
N LEU A 398 -17.43 17.73 22.99
CA LEU A 398 -17.85 19.02 23.56
C LEU A 398 -19.24 18.96 24.26
N LYS A 399 -19.99 17.87 24.10
CA LYS A 399 -21.27 17.62 24.78
C LYS A 399 -21.07 16.89 26.12
#